data_d64bdb51840d933e761689088ac14b26
#
_entry.id   d64bdb51840d933e761689088ac14b26
#
_cell.length_a   1.000
_cell.length_b   1.000
_cell.length_c   1.000
_cell.angle_alpha   90.00
_cell.angle_beta   90.00
_cell.angle_gamma   90.00
#
_symmetry.space_group_name_H-M   'P 1'
#
loop_
_entity.id
_entity.type
_entity.pdbx_description
1 polymer ?
#
loop_
_entity_poly.entity_id
_entity_poly.type
_entity_poly.pdbx_seq_one_letter_code
_entity_poly.pdbx_strand_id
1 'polypeptide(L)'
;MLFRWLCLALILLSLVVFAAPEDYFGIHVIDEATGRGVPLITLRTTNHIAHTTDSAGWIAFNEPGLMKLPVYFSVEGPGYALPKDGFGFSGVKLTPLAEKTAEVKVLRTNIAERLCRLTGQGIYRDSTLLGQEVPLPRPNLFADVMGQDSVQVVPWKGRYFWIFGDTQRPNYPLGNFHSTAAWSDPPDKGGLDPEHGIHFEYVTDDSGAVAKMLPVDDPGVVWLFGMLTVMDAGQTEHLLAHYSRWRDLGKRLEHGLAEYDESEGRFRRIAVLGDEFEWQHPRHNAVRVEGADGDWIYFSAPFCQTRVKADYDSVQNTSAYESLAWSPEHGEYLWQKALPPTMQKDEAKLIAENKMPKDKARMQVVDAHTGKPVSLHAGSAHWNKHRGRWVMIAVQESGEASYLGEVWYLEAKQIEGPWRKAVKIATHPKYSFYNPSHQAFFDQLDGRVIFFQGTYAETFSGNPVATPRYDYNQLMYRLDLDEERLRAAREE
;
A
#
# COMPACT_ATOMS: atom_id res chain seq x y z
N MET A 1 -51.31 27.68 -45.29
CA MET A 1 -51.11 28.10 -43.91
C MET A 1 -50.23 27.08 -43.23
N LEU A 2 -48.91 27.37 -43.18
CA LEU A 2 -47.91 26.50 -42.52
C LEU A 2 -47.66 27.03 -41.12
N PHE A 3 -47.97 26.22 -40.10
CA PHE A 3 -47.59 26.50 -38.74
C PHE A 3 -46.16 25.88 -38.47
N ARG A 4 -45.17 26.74 -38.27
CA ARG A 4 -43.86 26.35 -37.81
C ARG A 4 -43.87 26.28 -36.30
N TRP A 5 -43.66 25.12 -35.74
CA TRP A 5 -43.33 24.93 -34.31
C TRP A 5 -41.83 25.15 -34.11
N LEU A 6 -41.50 26.21 -33.36
CA LEU A 6 -40.16 26.45 -32.83
C LEU A 6 -40.02 25.72 -31.51
N CYS A 7 -39.27 24.60 -31.48
CA CYS A 7 -38.86 24.00 -30.21
C CYS A 7 -37.66 24.78 -29.70
N LEU A 8 -37.85 25.56 -28.62
CA LEU A 8 -36.79 26.11 -27.81
C LEU A 8 -36.24 24.99 -26.91
N ALA A 9 -35.07 24.45 -27.25
CA ALA A 9 -34.31 23.59 -26.33
C ALA A 9 -33.62 24.49 -25.27
N LEU A 10 -34.14 24.53 -24.09
CA LEU A 10 -33.43 25.08 -22.90
C LEU A 10 -32.27 24.14 -22.55
N ILE A 11 -31.07 24.51 -22.94
CA ILE A 11 -29.85 23.90 -22.43
C ILE A 11 -29.66 24.44 -21.01
N LEU A 12 -30.03 23.63 -20.00
CA LEU A 12 -29.63 23.86 -18.63
C LEU A 12 -28.12 23.60 -18.52
N LEU A 13 -27.30 24.64 -18.68
CA LEU A 13 -25.93 24.61 -18.24
C LEU A 13 -25.97 24.56 -16.71
N SER A 14 -25.71 23.37 -16.14
CA SER A 14 -25.37 23.26 -14.72
C SER A 14 -24.02 23.98 -14.51
N LEU A 15 -24.10 25.24 -14.04
CA LEU A 15 -22.93 25.94 -13.53
C LEU A 15 -22.44 25.13 -12.31
N VAL A 16 -21.36 24.37 -12.51
CA VAL A 16 -20.55 23.88 -11.39
C VAL A 16 -19.86 25.11 -10.82
N VAL A 17 -20.42 25.70 -9.79
CA VAL A 17 -19.78 26.77 -9.03
C VAL A 17 -18.63 26.15 -8.26
N PHE A 18 -17.43 26.20 -8.81
CA PHE A 18 -16.23 26.00 -8.01
C PHE A 18 -16.16 27.19 -7.05
N ALA A 19 -16.00 26.92 -5.73
CA ALA A 19 -15.68 27.99 -4.78
C ALA A 19 -14.39 28.66 -5.27
N ALA A 20 -14.43 29.97 -5.44
CA ALA A 20 -13.29 30.70 -5.97
C ALA A 20 -12.11 30.63 -4.98
N PRO A 21 -10.85 30.66 -5.42
CA PRO A 21 -9.68 30.78 -4.54
C PRO A 21 -9.79 31.93 -3.54
N GLU A 22 -10.53 32.94 -3.90
CA GLU A 22 -10.85 34.17 -3.13
C GLU A 22 -11.52 33.91 -1.77
N ASP A 23 -12.14 32.73 -1.56
CA ASP A 23 -12.83 32.40 -0.31
C ASP A 23 -11.92 31.73 0.72
N TYR A 24 -10.75 31.23 0.35
CA TYR A 24 -9.91 30.39 1.20
C TYR A 24 -8.64 31.09 1.68
N PHE A 25 -8.22 30.72 2.90
CA PHE A 25 -6.86 30.91 3.39
C PHE A 25 -6.06 29.61 3.20
N GLY A 26 -4.93 29.69 2.49
CA GLY A 26 -4.06 28.54 2.25
C GLY A 26 -3.10 28.29 3.43
N ILE A 27 -3.10 27.08 3.98
CA ILE A 27 -2.06 26.67 4.94
C ILE A 27 -1.24 25.57 4.27
N HIS A 28 0.06 25.85 4.04
CA HIS A 28 1.00 24.93 3.46
C HIS A 28 1.89 24.32 4.54
N VAL A 29 1.73 23.04 4.80
CA VAL A 29 2.57 22.31 5.76
C VAL A 29 3.71 21.63 5.00
N ILE A 30 4.96 21.96 5.36
CA ILE A 30 6.15 21.45 4.67
C ILE A 30 7.10 20.74 5.64
N ASP A 31 7.81 19.74 5.12
CA ASP A 31 8.98 19.14 5.79
C ASP A 31 10.11 20.16 5.82
N GLU A 32 10.59 20.53 7.01
CA GLU A 32 11.63 21.56 7.18
C GLU A 32 12.94 21.18 6.46
N ALA A 33 13.26 19.90 6.35
CA ALA A 33 14.51 19.44 5.75
C ALA A 33 14.49 19.49 4.21
N THR A 34 13.33 19.23 3.59
CA THR A 34 13.22 19.08 2.13
C THR A 34 12.45 20.21 1.46
N GLY A 35 11.64 20.98 2.22
CA GLY A 35 10.71 21.97 1.68
C GLY A 35 9.49 21.35 0.98
N ARG A 36 9.37 20.02 0.95
CA ARG A 36 8.25 19.31 0.33
C ARG A 36 6.99 19.43 1.17
N GLY A 37 5.84 19.63 0.53
CA GLY A 37 4.54 19.55 1.18
C GLY A 37 4.29 18.20 1.84
N VAL A 38 3.77 18.20 3.07
CA VAL A 38 3.57 16.97 3.85
C VAL A 38 2.08 16.61 3.90
N PRO A 39 1.67 15.48 3.29
CA PRO A 39 0.31 14.97 3.41
C PRO A 39 0.02 14.44 4.82
N LEU A 40 -1.26 14.30 5.16
CA LEU A 40 -1.70 13.68 6.42
C LEU A 40 -1.13 14.38 7.67
N ILE A 41 -1.08 15.69 7.66
CA ILE A 41 -0.89 16.52 8.86
C ILE A 41 -2.23 17.16 9.22
N THR A 42 -2.68 16.97 10.44
CA THR A 42 -3.94 17.52 10.92
C THR A 42 -3.68 18.79 11.73
N LEU A 43 -4.31 19.87 11.29
CA LEU A 43 -4.42 21.12 12.01
C LEU A 43 -5.80 21.20 12.66
N ARG A 44 -5.84 21.38 13.98
CA ARG A 44 -7.09 21.37 14.75
C ARG A 44 -7.25 22.69 15.49
N THR A 45 -8.38 23.34 15.28
CA THR A 45 -8.75 24.57 15.99
C THR A 45 -9.07 24.30 17.48
N THR A 46 -9.11 25.33 18.30
CA THR A 46 -9.41 25.21 19.74
C THR A 46 -10.83 24.69 20.03
N ASN A 47 -11.75 24.83 19.08
CA ASN A 47 -13.09 24.25 19.12
C ASN A 47 -13.18 22.87 18.40
N HIS A 48 -12.02 22.19 18.22
CA HIS A 48 -11.86 20.82 17.73
C HIS A 48 -12.22 20.57 16.27
N ILE A 49 -12.34 21.59 15.41
CA ILE A 49 -12.50 21.38 13.97
C ILE A 49 -11.14 20.97 13.40
N ALA A 50 -11.12 19.82 12.73
CA ALA A 50 -9.91 19.24 12.18
C ALA A 50 -9.84 19.41 10.66
N HIS A 51 -8.69 19.88 10.18
CA HIS A 51 -8.36 20.00 8.77
C HIS A 51 -7.09 19.20 8.52
N THR A 52 -7.12 18.29 7.54
CA THR A 52 -5.96 17.43 7.21
C THR A 52 -5.41 17.82 5.86
N THR A 53 -4.10 18.00 5.76
CA THR A 53 -3.42 18.38 4.50
C THR A 53 -3.65 17.37 3.41
N ASP A 54 -3.80 17.82 2.18
CA ASP A 54 -3.85 16.98 0.99
C ASP A 54 -2.45 16.45 0.60
N SER A 55 -2.33 15.78 -0.56
CA SER A 55 -1.06 15.16 -0.98
C SER A 55 0.07 16.15 -1.26
N ALA A 56 -0.24 17.41 -1.49
CA ALA A 56 0.76 18.47 -1.63
C ALA A 56 0.98 19.28 -0.34
N GLY A 57 0.43 18.85 0.79
CA GLY A 57 0.60 19.51 2.08
C GLY A 57 -0.29 20.75 2.28
N TRP A 58 -1.34 20.94 1.48
CA TRP A 58 -2.22 22.10 1.57
C TRP A 58 -3.49 21.84 2.39
N ILE A 59 -3.94 22.88 3.07
CA ILE A 59 -5.28 23.02 3.65
C ILE A 59 -5.90 24.27 3.07
N ALA A 60 -7.07 24.19 2.46
CA ALA A 60 -7.94 25.30 2.09
C ALA A 60 -8.87 25.59 3.26
N PHE A 61 -8.48 26.53 4.11
CA PHE A 61 -9.21 26.88 5.33
C PHE A 61 -10.25 27.98 5.06
N ASN A 62 -11.50 27.70 5.42
CA ASN A 62 -12.58 28.68 5.43
C ASN A 62 -13.59 28.31 6.51
N GLU A 63 -13.43 28.90 7.71
CA GLU A 63 -14.38 28.79 8.82
C GLU A 63 -14.94 30.20 9.10
N PRO A 64 -16.19 30.48 8.74
CA PRO A 64 -16.75 31.83 8.77
C PRO A 64 -16.56 32.58 10.10
N GLY A 65 -16.70 31.86 11.23
CA GLY A 65 -16.54 32.43 12.57
C GLY A 65 -15.08 32.64 13.01
N LEU A 66 -14.09 32.15 12.25
CA LEU A 66 -12.67 32.19 12.59
C LEU A 66 -11.85 33.03 11.60
N MET A 67 -12.39 33.37 10.45
CA MET A 67 -11.70 34.23 9.49
C MET A 67 -11.45 35.61 10.08
N LYS A 68 -10.29 36.19 9.75
CA LYS A 68 -9.79 37.51 10.21
C LYS A 68 -9.46 37.58 11.70
N LEU A 69 -9.55 36.48 12.45
CA LEU A 69 -9.17 36.42 13.87
C LEU A 69 -7.84 35.66 14.04
N PRO A 70 -7.04 35.92 15.07
CA PRO A 70 -5.94 35.05 15.44
C PRO A 70 -6.47 33.70 15.92
N VAL A 71 -6.17 32.63 15.18
CA VAL A 71 -6.59 31.24 15.46
C VAL A 71 -5.38 30.44 15.84
N TYR A 72 -5.45 29.69 16.95
CA TYR A 72 -4.46 28.68 17.30
C TYR A 72 -4.87 27.35 16.68
N PHE A 73 -3.91 26.72 15.97
CA PHE A 73 -4.03 25.38 15.42
C PHE A 73 -3.05 24.45 16.14
N SER A 74 -3.55 23.42 16.82
CA SER A 74 -2.70 22.30 17.20
C SER A 74 -2.31 21.51 15.95
N VAL A 75 -1.05 21.06 15.88
CA VAL A 75 -0.48 20.38 14.70
C VAL A 75 -0.06 18.97 15.10
N GLU A 76 -0.59 17.97 14.41
CA GLU A 76 -0.27 16.57 14.64
C GLU A 76 -0.24 15.78 13.33
N GLY A 77 0.58 14.74 13.25
CA GLY A 77 0.64 13.84 12.10
C GLY A 77 1.63 12.70 12.33
N PRO A 78 1.31 11.48 11.89
CA PRO A 78 2.21 10.34 12.10
C PRO A 78 3.57 10.58 11.42
N GLY A 79 4.66 10.37 12.17
CA GLY A 79 6.02 10.50 11.66
C GLY A 79 6.53 11.93 11.46
N TYR A 80 5.78 12.94 11.96
CA TYR A 80 6.18 14.35 11.96
C TYR A 80 5.86 14.99 13.31
N ALA A 81 6.63 15.98 13.68
CA ALA A 81 6.49 16.71 14.95
C ALA A 81 6.66 18.21 14.75
N LEU A 82 5.99 18.97 15.60
CA LEU A 82 6.25 20.39 15.82
C LEU A 82 6.78 20.56 17.26
N PRO A 83 7.79 21.40 17.52
CA PRO A 83 8.25 21.68 18.88
C PRO A 83 7.11 22.11 19.80
N LYS A 84 7.15 21.63 21.04
CA LYS A 84 6.19 22.05 22.07
C LYS A 84 6.58 23.38 22.69
N ASP A 85 5.60 24.22 23.00
CA ASP A 85 5.80 25.39 23.79
C ASP A 85 6.04 25.11 25.29
N GLY A 86 6.24 26.13 26.11
CA GLY A 86 6.48 25.99 27.56
C GLY A 86 5.32 25.37 28.34
N PHE A 87 4.13 25.25 27.75
CA PHE A 87 2.95 24.64 28.35
C PHE A 87 2.69 23.23 27.78
N GLY A 88 3.53 22.75 26.85
CA GLY A 88 3.44 21.43 26.26
C GLY A 88 2.54 21.33 25.04
N PHE A 89 2.09 22.45 24.47
CA PHE A 89 1.29 22.47 23.24
C PHE A 89 2.18 22.52 21.99
N SER A 90 1.85 21.70 21.00
CA SER A 90 2.42 21.74 19.64
C SER A 90 1.43 22.41 18.71
N GLY A 91 1.74 23.61 18.23
CA GLY A 91 0.82 24.32 17.34
C GLY A 91 1.34 25.66 16.87
N VAL A 92 0.55 26.29 16.02
CA VAL A 92 0.83 27.59 15.42
C VAL A 92 -0.36 28.53 15.57
N LYS A 93 -0.09 29.82 15.68
CA LYS A 93 -1.12 30.87 15.67
C LYS A 93 -1.07 31.59 14.34
N LEU A 94 -2.16 31.51 13.56
CA LEU A 94 -2.32 32.12 12.25
C LEU A 94 -3.51 33.08 12.28
N THR A 95 -3.52 34.07 11.38
CA THR A 95 -4.69 34.95 11.15
C THR A 95 -5.20 34.65 9.74
N PRO A 96 -6.23 33.81 9.59
CA PRO A 96 -6.76 33.43 8.27
C PRO A 96 -7.37 34.64 7.56
N LEU A 97 -6.82 34.95 6.40
CA LEU A 97 -7.34 35.97 5.47
C LEU A 97 -7.53 35.34 4.12
N ALA A 98 -8.69 35.50 3.49
CA ALA A 98 -8.95 35.00 2.15
C ALA A 98 -7.85 35.46 1.17
N GLU A 99 -7.53 34.65 0.18
CA GLU A 99 -6.47 34.82 -0.84
C GLU A 99 -5.03 34.90 -0.26
N LYS A 100 -4.84 34.72 1.03
CA LYS A 100 -3.50 34.70 1.63
C LYS A 100 -3.11 33.27 1.97
N THR A 101 -1.79 33.07 2.14
CA THR A 101 -1.22 31.78 2.53
C THR A 101 -0.30 31.94 3.74
N ALA A 102 -0.12 30.86 4.48
CA ALA A 102 0.92 30.73 5.49
C ALA A 102 1.61 29.37 5.37
N GLU A 103 2.90 29.35 5.72
CA GLU A 103 3.70 28.13 5.76
C GLU A 103 3.86 27.64 7.20
N VAL A 104 3.75 26.32 7.39
CA VAL A 104 3.98 25.65 8.67
C VAL A 104 5.04 24.57 8.47
N LYS A 105 6.18 24.71 9.12
CA LYS A 105 7.30 23.76 9.04
C LYS A 105 7.16 22.67 10.09
N VAL A 106 7.28 21.42 9.68
CA VAL A 106 7.27 20.25 10.57
C VAL A 106 8.56 19.46 10.43
N LEU A 107 9.00 18.84 11.53
CA LEU A 107 10.20 18.02 11.60
C LEU A 107 9.84 16.57 11.36
N ARG A 108 10.45 15.91 10.38
CA ARG A 108 10.25 14.48 10.12
C ARG A 108 10.97 13.64 11.19
N THR A 109 10.21 12.77 11.85
CA THR A 109 10.71 11.83 12.86
C THR A 109 10.85 10.41 12.29
N ASN A 110 10.11 10.04 11.27
CA ASN A 110 10.30 8.79 10.53
C ASN A 110 11.57 8.83 9.68
N ILE A 111 12.16 7.67 9.39
CA ILE A 111 13.24 7.54 8.41
C ILE A 111 12.67 7.69 7.00
N ALA A 112 11.61 6.93 6.69
CA ALA A 112 10.91 7.02 5.42
C ALA A 112 10.09 8.32 5.32
N GLU A 113 10.09 8.91 4.13
CA GLU A 113 9.33 10.12 3.84
C GLU A 113 7.98 9.78 3.22
N ARG A 114 6.88 10.30 3.80
CA ARG A 114 5.53 10.14 3.25
C ARG A 114 5.31 11.11 2.10
N LEU A 115 4.95 10.58 0.93
CA LEU A 115 4.88 11.35 -0.30
C LEU A 115 3.49 11.83 -0.66
N CYS A 116 2.54 10.91 -0.79
CA CYS A 116 1.18 11.20 -1.23
C CYS A 116 0.21 10.08 -0.89
N ARG A 117 -1.07 10.37 -0.99
CA ARG A 117 -2.14 9.39 -1.02
C ARG A 117 -2.36 8.96 -2.48
N LEU A 118 -2.54 7.64 -2.71
CA LEU A 118 -2.64 7.08 -4.06
C LEU A 118 -4.07 6.82 -4.51
N THR A 119 -4.97 6.43 -3.59
CA THR A 119 -6.33 5.99 -3.90
C THR A 119 -7.37 6.93 -3.28
N GLY A 120 -8.63 6.77 -3.69
CA GLY A 120 -9.75 7.55 -3.20
C GLY A 120 -9.92 8.91 -3.89
N GLN A 121 -10.89 9.67 -3.43
CA GLN A 121 -11.26 10.97 -4.01
C GLN A 121 -10.48 12.12 -3.37
N GLY A 122 -10.38 13.24 -4.11
CA GLY A 122 -9.82 14.49 -3.59
C GLY A 122 -8.38 14.39 -3.10
N ILE A 123 -7.52 13.63 -3.81
CA ILE A 123 -6.09 13.43 -3.46
C ILE A 123 -5.36 14.78 -3.33
N TYR A 124 -5.71 15.74 -4.18
CA TYR A 124 -5.20 17.13 -4.20
C TYR A 124 -6.35 18.15 -4.05
N ARG A 125 -7.36 17.82 -3.22
CA ARG A 125 -8.57 18.67 -3.10
C ARG A 125 -8.26 20.08 -2.66
N ASP A 126 -7.47 20.22 -1.61
CA ASP A 126 -7.22 21.53 -1.01
C ASP A 126 -6.30 22.37 -1.92
N SER A 127 -5.34 21.73 -2.58
CA SER A 127 -4.56 22.36 -3.67
C SER A 127 -5.48 22.91 -4.77
N THR A 128 -6.43 22.08 -5.24
CA THR A 128 -7.38 22.50 -6.30
C THR A 128 -8.25 23.68 -5.86
N LEU A 129 -8.75 23.69 -4.62
CA LEU A 129 -9.54 24.78 -4.06
C LEU A 129 -8.73 26.11 -3.95
N LEU A 130 -7.42 25.99 -3.78
CA LEU A 130 -6.51 27.13 -3.74
C LEU A 130 -5.98 27.54 -5.13
N GLY A 131 -6.46 26.92 -6.21
CA GLY A 131 -6.01 27.20 -7.58
C GLY A 131 -4.58 26.75 -7.88
N GLN A 132 -4.02 25.84 -7.08
CA GLN A 132 -2.69 25.28 -7.32
C GLN A 132 -2.73 24.26 -8.48
N GLU A 133 -1.65 24.20 -9.23
CA GLU A 133 -1.45 23.11 -10.22
C GLU A 133 -1.29 21.78 -9.49
N VAL A 134 -1.92 20.74 -10.03
CA VAL A 134 -1.89 19.39 -9.46
C VAL A 134 -1.45 18.37 -10.53
N PRO A 135 -0.67 17.35 -10.16
CA PRO A 135 -0.10 16.41 -11.13
C PRO A 135 -1.12 15.41 -11.69
N LEU A 136 -2.22 15.16 -10.97
CA LEU A 136 -3.23 14.19 -11.40
C LEU A 136 -4.24 14.84 -12.35
N PRO A 137 -4.49 14.25 -13.54
CA PRO A 137 -5.48 14.77 -14.48
C PRO A 137 -6.94 14.65 -13.98
N ARG A 138 -7.17 13.75 -13.00
CA ARG A 138 -8.47 13.55 -12.37
C ARG A 138 -8.31 13.53 -10.83
N PRO A 139 -8.09 14.69 -10.17
CA PRO A 139 -7.81 14.75 -8.74
C PRO A 139 -9.06 14.51 -7.86
N ASN A 140 -10.25 14.51 -8.45
CA ASN A 140 -11.52 14.25 -7.78
C ASN A 140 -11.90 12.76 -7.86
N LEU A 141 -13.13 12.42 -7.48
CA LEU A 141 -13.64 11.05 -7.55
C LEU A 141 -13.62 10.51 -8.99
N PHE A 142 -13.05 9.32 -9.16
CA PHE A 142 -13.06 8.57 -10.41
C PHE A 142 -13.44 7.11 -10.15
N ALA A 143 -14.32 6.55 -11.00
CA ALA A 143 -14.81 5.17 -10.91
C ALA A 143 -15.45 4.82 -9.54
N ASP A 144 -16.00 5.80 -8.86
CA ASP A 144 -16.60 5.68 -7.52
C ASP A 144 -15.65 5.17 -6.42
N VAL A 145 -14.34 5.34 -6.56
CA VAL A 145 -13.37 4.92 -5.57
C VAL A 145 -13.19 5.97 -4.48
N MET A 146 -13.60 5.65 -3.25
CA MET A 146 -13.38 6.47 -2.05
C MET A 146 -12.13 6.07 -1.28
N GLY A 147 -11.74 4.80 -1.38
CA GLY A 147 -10.57 4.23 -0.74
C GLY A 147 -10.43 2.75 -1.11
N GLN A 148 -9.23 2.21 -0.98
CA GLN A 148 -8.90 0.83 -1.32
C GLN A 148 -7.80 0.29 -0.42
N ASP A 149 -7.84 -1.02 -0.16
CA ASP A 149 -6.81 -1.70 0.61
C ASP A 149 -5.99 -2.71 -0.20
N SER A 150 -4.93 -3.25 0.41
CA SER A 150 -4.21 -4.48 0.03
C SER A 150 -3.81 -4.54 -1.45
N VAL A 151 -2.95 -3.64 -1.85
CA VAL A 151 -2.52 -3.52 -3.25
C VAL A 151 -1.46 -4.56 -3.63
N GLN A 152 -1.61 -5.12 -4.83
CA GLN A 152 -0.56 -5.85 -5.53
C GLN A 152 -0.44 -5.34 -6.97
N VAL A 153 0.73 -5.48 -7.56
CA VAL A 153 1.00 -4.99 -8.90
C VAL A 153 2.04 -5.83 -9.61
N VAL A 154 1.87 -6.01 -10.90
CA VAL A 154 2.86 -6.62 -11.78
C VAL A 154 3.06 -5.78 -13.03
N PRO A 155 4.30 -5.68 -13.54
CA PRO A 155 4.53 -5.24 -14.91
C PRO A 155 3.94 -6.28 -15.88
N TRP A 156 3.07 -5.85 -16.79
CA TRP A 156 2.48 -6.71 -17.79
C TRP A 156 2.20 -5.95 -19.08
N LYS A 157 2.62 -6.51 -20.22
CA LYS A 157 2.44 -5.90 -21.55
C LYS A 157 2.89 -4.44 -21.66
N GLY A 158 3.97 -4.13 -20.93
CA GLY A 158 4.59 -2.80 -20.96
C GLY A 158 3.87 -1.73 -20.14
N ARG A 159 2.85 -2.08 -19.39
CA ARG A 159 2.15 -1.27 -18.39
C ARG A 159 2.25 -1.91 -17.01
N TYR A 160 1.70 -1.27 -15.98
CA TYR A 160 1.50 -1.87 -14.66
C TYR A 160 0.04 -2.24 -14.48
N PHE A 161 -0.21 -3.50 -14.09
CA PHE A 161 -1.53 -4.01 -13.73
C PHE A 161 -1.63 -4.13 -12.23
N TRP A 162 -2.61 -3.43 -11.66
CA TRP A 162 -2.85 -3.32 -10.22
C TRP A 162 -4.09 -4.09 -9.84
N ILE A 163 -4.05 -4.81 -8.71
CA ILE A 163 -5.23 -5.29 -8.02
C ILE A 163 -5.28 -4.71 -6.61
N PHE A 164 -6.49 -4.46 -6.15
CA PHE A 164 -6.78 -3.99 -4.80
C PHE A 164 -7.68 -5.01 -4.11
N GLY A 165 -7.64 -5.05 -2.77
CA GLY A 165 -8.57 -5.83 -1.96
C GLY A 165 -9.98 -5.21 -1.98
N ASP A 166 -10.46 -4.75 -0.83
CA ASP A 166 -11.76 -4.09 -0.75
C ASP A 166 -11.71 -2.65 -1.24
N THR A 167 -12.85 -2.17 -1.74
CA THR A 167 -13.01 -0.78 -2.22
C THR A 167 -14.20 -0.11 -1.53
N GLN A 168 -13.97 1.04 -0.90
CA GLN A 168 -15.03 1.92 -0.42
C GLN A 168 -15.61 2.74 -1.56
N ARG A 169 -16.95 2.89 -1.57
CA ARG A 169 -17.71 3.65 -2.56
C ARG A 169 -18.58 4.72 -1.88
N PRO A 170 -18.96 5.82 -2.59
CA PRO A 170 -19.74 6.91 -1.98
C PRO A 170 -21.11 6.49 -1.46
N ASN A 171 -21.70 5.45 -2.03
CA ASN A 171 -23.04 4.97 -1.70
C ASN A 171 -23.10 3.88 -0.62
N TYR A 172 -21.94 3.33 -0.23
CA TYR A 172 -21.86 2.31 0.81
C TYR A 172 -20.43 2.18 1.37
N PRO A 173 -20.23 2.07 2.71
CA PRO A 173 -18.94 1.74 3.29
C PRO A 173 -18.47 0.37 2.80
N LEU A 174 -17.23 0.21 2.35
CA LEU A 174 -16.75 -1.00 1.66
C LEU A 174 -17.65 -1.42 0.48
N GLY A 175 -18.17 -0.46 -0.29
CA GLY A 175 -19.26 -0.61 -1.25
C GLY A 175 -19.08 -1.63 -2.36
N ASN A 176 -17.85 -2.01 -2.71
CA ASN A 176 -17.55 -3.12 -3.59
C ASN A 176 -16.59 -4.08 -2.87
N PHE A 177 -17.13 -4.91 -2.01
CA PHE A 177 -16.40 -5.86 -1.16
C PHE A 177 -15.79 -7.02 -1.99
N HIS A 178 -15.01 -6.69 -3.04
CA HIS A 178 -14.33 -7.61 -3.95
C HIS A 178 -13.03 -6.98 -4.42
N SER A 179 -12.09 -7.78 -4.91
CA SER A 179 -10.94 -7.25 -5.62
C SER A 179 -11.35 -6.46 -6.86
N THR A 180 -10.75 -5.28 -6.98
CA THR A 180 -10.85 -4.36 -8.12
C THR A 180 -9.49 -4.21 -8.78
N ALA A 181 -9.42 -3.58 -9.95
CA ALA A 181 -8.16 -3.40 -10.65
C ALA A 181 -8.05 -2.05 -11.36
N ALA A 182 -6.81 -1.70 -11.66
CA ALA A 182 -6.47 -0.55 -12.49
C ALA A 182 -5.23 -0.83 -13.34
N TRP A 183 -5.06 -0.01 -14.36
CA TRP A 183 -3.84 0.12 -15.13
C TRP A 183 -3.15 1.43 -14.78
N SER A 184 -1.83 1.47 -14.93
CA SER A 184 -1.07 2.71 -15.00
C SER A 184 0.12 2.55 -15.94
N ASP A 185 0.63 3.66 -16.47
CA ASP A 185 1.81 3.65 -17.30
C ASP A 185 3.08 3.81 -16.45
N PRO A 186 4.21 3.21 -16.85
CA PRO A 186 5.51 3.48 -16.28
C PRO A 186 5.90 4.96 -16.44
N PRO A 187 6.69 5.54 -15.51
CA PRO A 187 7.14 6.94 -15.61
C PRO A 187 7.84 7.28 -16.93
N ASP A 188 8.65 6.36 -17.46
CA ASP A 188 9.35 6.51 -18.74
C ASP A 188 8.43 6.38 -19.97
N LYS A 189 7.16 6.00 -19.77
CA LYS A 189 6.13 5.87 -20.82
C LYS A 189 4.94 6.84 -20.64
N GLY A 190 5.14 7.91 -19.89
CA GLY A 190 4.13 8.94 -19.66
C GLY A 190 3.35 8.79 -18.36
N GLY A 191 3.66 7.81 -17.54
CA GLY A 191 3.16 7.72 -16.17
C GLY A 191 3.73 8.82 -15.28
N LEU A 192 3.10 9.05 -14.14
CA LEU A 192 3.59 10.01 -13.15
C LEU A 192 4.83 9.48 -12.43
N ASP A 193 5.69 10.39 -12.01
CA ASP A 193 6.70 10.08 -11.00
C ASP A 193 6.01 9.65 -9.70
N PRO A 194 6.39 8.51 -9.10
CA PRO A 194 5.76 8.00 -7.89
C PRO A 194 5.80 8.98 -6.71
N GLU A 195 6.66 9.98 -6.73
CA GLU A 195 6.67 11.06 -5.74
C GLU A 195 5.39 11.92 -5.74
N HIS A 196 4.69 11.94 -6.86
CA HIS A 196 3.49 12.77 -7.07
C HIS A 196 2.19 11.98 -7.12
N GLY A 197 2.27 10.64 -7.09
CA GLY A 197 1.13 9.75 -7.15
C GLY A 197 1.14 8.83 -8.36
N ILE A 198 0.04 8.13 -8.56
CA ILE A 198 -0.16 7.23 -9.69
C ILE A 198 -1.46 7.59 -10.39
N HIS A 199 -1.42 7.77 -11.70
CA HIS A 199 -2.62 7.95 -12.49
C HIS A 199 -3.23 6.58 -12.79
N PHE A 200 -4.20 6.16 -11.98
CA PHE A 200 -4.93 4.92 -12.19
C PHE A 200 -6.00 5.05 -13.26
N GLU A 201 -5.99 4.15 -14.22
CA GLU A 201 -7.08 3.86 -15.14
C GLU A 201 -7.83 2.63 -14.60
N TYR A 202 -8.86 2.87 -13.80
CA TYR A 202 -9.62 1.79 -13.19
C TYR A 202 -10.36 0.94 -14.22
N VAL A 203 -10.38 -0.36 -13.99
CA VAL A 203 -11.25 -1.28 -14.73
C VAL A 203 -12.67 -1.10 -14.21
N THR A 204 -13.57 -0.66 -15.10
CA THR A 204 -14.95 -0.31 -14.73
C THR A 204 -15.97 -1.28 -15.31
N ASP A 205 -17.16 -1.31 -14.71
CA ASP A 205 -18.35 -1.92 -15.26
C ASP A 205 -19.13 -0.94 -16.17
N ASP A 206 -20.27 -1.38 -16.68
CA ASP A 206 -21.13 -0.59 -17.57
C ASP A 206 -21.69 0.68 -16.92
N SER A 207 -21.70 0.76 -15.60
CA SER A 207 -22.11 1.96 -14.85
C SER A 207 -20.99 3.00 -14.72
N GLY A 208 -19.75 2.66 -15.11
CA GLY A 208 -18.55 3.47 -14.92
C GLY A 208 -17.93 3.39 -13.53
N ALA A 209 -18.46 2.54 -12.65
CA ALA A 209 -17.87 2.24 -11.35
C ALA A 209 -16.85 1.09 -11.45
N VAL A 210 -15.95 0.99 -10.47
CA VAL A 210 -14.98 -0.12 -10.45
C VAL A 210 -15.66 -1.48 -10.51
N ALA A 211 -15.11 -2.35 -11.31
CA ALA A 211 -15.65 -3.67 -11.54
C ALA A 211 -15.09 -4.71 -10.56
N LYS A 212 -15.88 -5.76 -10.31
CA LYS A 212 -15.42 -7.00 -9.67
C LYS A 212 -14.49 -7.74 -10.63
N MET A 213 -13.27 -8.02 -10.21
CA MET A 213 -12.27 -8.61 -11.12
C MET A 213 -12.40 -10.11 -11.33
N LEU A 214 -13.01 -10.84 -10.41
CA LEU A 214 -13.38 -12.25 -10.61
C LEU A 214 -14.88 -12.39 -10.29
N PRO A 215 -15.77 -12.10 -11.26
CA PRO A 215 -17.20 -12.30 -11.07
C PRO A 215 -17.51 -13.81 -11.01
N VAL A 216 -18.24 -14.19 -9.98
CA VAL A 216 -18.78 -15.55 -9.80
C VAL A 216 -20.24 -15.48 -9.41
N ASP A 217 -21.07 -16.41 -9.89
CA ASP A 217 -22.49 -16.45 -9.57
C ASP A 217 -22.76 -16.95 -8.14
N ASP A 218 -21.76 -17.64 -7.57
CA ASP A 218 -21.84 -18.18 -6.21
C ASP A 218 -21.83 -17.05 -5.14
N PRO A 219 -22.55 -17.21 -4.03
CA PRO A 219 -22.56 -16.24 -2.94
C PRO A 219 -21.17 -16.04 -2.31
N GLY A 220 -20.91 -14.83 -1.83
CA GLY A 220 -19.70 -14.47 -1.13
C GLY A 220 -18.89 -13.40 -1.85
N VAL A 221 -17.81 -12.96 -1.20
CA VAL A 221 -16.86 -11.98 -1.73
C VAL A 221 -15.61 -12.67 -2.21
N VAL A 222 -14.99 -12.16 -3.27
CA VAL A 222 -13.78 -12.75 -3.85
C VAL A 222 -12.61 -11.78 -3.76
N TRP A 223 -11.51 -12.25 -3.19
CA TRP A 223 -10.24 -11.55 -3.17
C TRP A 223 -9.20 -12.28 -4.00
N LEU A 224 -8.45 -11.50 -4.78
CA LEU A 224 -7.31 -11.93 -5.58
C LEU A 224 -6.01 -11.55 -4.86
N PHE A 225 -5.01 -12.41 -4.96
CA PHE A 225 -3.67 -12.20 -4.40
C PHE A 225 -2.65 -13.13 -5.07
N GLY A 226 -1.36 -13.01 -4.71
CA GLY A 226 -0.31 -13.82 -5.32
C GLY A 226 -0.24 -13.62 -6.83
N MET A 227 -0.52 -12.40 -7.32
CA MET A 227 -0.55 -12.08 -8.75
C MET A 227 0.84 -12.20 -9.37
N LEU A 228 0.92 -12.86 -10.52
CA LEU A 228 2.17 -13.12 -11.21
C LEU A 228 1.97 -13.23 -12.72
N THR A 229 3.07 -13.06 -13.48
CA THR A 229 3.10 -13.35 -14.92
C THR A 229 4.04 -14.50 -15.22
N VAL A 230 3.66 -15.39 -16.12
CA VAL A 230 4.47 -16.53 -16.57
C VAL A 230 4.27 -16.79 -18.05
N MET A 231 5.29 -17.38 -18.68
CA MET A 231 5.22 -17.83 -20.08
C MET A 231 4.75 -19.29 -20.16
N ASP A 232 3.95 -19.60 -21.17
CA ASP A 232 3.69 -20.96 -21.58
C ASP A 232 4.80 -21.50 -22.52
N ALA A 233 4.70 -22.79 -22.90
CA ALA A 233 5.63 -23.40 -23.85
C ALA A 233 5.59 -22.74 -25.25
N GLY A 234 4.50 -22.07 -25.59
CA GLY A 234 4.31 -21.33 -26.84
C GLY A 234 4.84 -19.88 -26.78
N GLN A 235 5.47 -19.48 -25.69
CA GLN A 235 5.94 -18.10 -25.42
C GLN A 235 4.79 -17.07 -25.33
N THR A 236 3.61 -17.51 -24.93
CA THR A 236 2.51 -16.61 -24.57
C THR A 236 2.64 -16.24 -23.09
N GLU A 237 2.55 -14.95 -22.79
CA GLU A 237 2.56 -14.46 -21.40
C GLU A 237 1.15 -14.52 -20.82
N HIS A 238 1.01 -15.16 -19.66
CA HIS A 238 -0.22 -15.30 -18.90
C HIS A 238 -0.15 -14.49 -17.60
N LEU A 239 -1.23 -13.82 -17.26
CA LEU A 239 -1.40 -13.16 -15.97
C LEU A 239 -2.29 -14.02 -15.08
N LEU A 240 -1.73 -14.53 -14.01
CA LEU A 240 -2.38 -15.41 -13.05
C LEU A 240 -2.49 -14.74 -11.68
N ALA A 241 -3.48 -15.16 -10.92
CA ALA A 241 -3.62 -14.78 -9.50
C ALA A 241 -4.21 -15.94 -8.71
N HIS A 242 -3.78 -16.09 -7.47
CA HIS A 242 -4.53 -16.90 -6.52
C HIS A 242 -5.79 -16.14 -6.11
N TYR A 243 -6.88 -16.85 -5.75
CA TYR A 243 -8.09 -16.24 -5.24
C TYR A 243 -8.65 -16.99 -4.04
N SER A 244 -9.42 -16.31 -3.23
CA SER A 244 -10.31 -16.94 -2.27
C SER A 244 -11.67 -16.27 -2.24
N ARG A 245 -12.71 -17.08 -2.04
CA ARG A 245 -14.09 -16.66 -1.89
C ARG A 245 -14.54 -16.87 -0.46
N TRP A 246 -15.12 -15.83 0.13
CA TRP A 246 -15.47 -15.78 1.54
C TRP A 246 -16.95 -15.44 1.73
N ARG A 247 -17.58 -16.08 2.72
CA ARG A 247 -18.93 -15.71 3.14
C ARG A 247 -18.92 -14.44 4.00
N ASP A 248 -17.94 -14.38 4.90
CA ASP A 248 -17.64 -13.30 5.83
C ASP A 248 -16.15 -13.39 6.19
N LEU A 249 -15.62 -12.50 7.01
CA LEU A 249 -14.20 -12.48 7.38
C LEU A 249 -13.71 -13.76 8.09
N GLY A 250 -14.63 -14.58 8.61
CA GLY A 250 -14.29 -15.79 9.37
C GLY A 250 -14.43 -17.10 8.60
N LYS A 251 -15.10 -17.10 7.43
CA LYS A 251 -15.38 -18.36 6.72
C LYS A 251 -15.05 -18.30 5.24
N ARG A 252 -13.89 -18.87 4.87
CA ARG A 252 -13.56 -19.19 3.48
C ARG A 252 -14.50 -20.26 2.94
N LEU A 253 -15.00 -20.07 1.73
CA LEU A 253 -15.89 -21.00 1.02
C LEU A 253 -15.14 -21.76 -0.06
N GLU A 254 -14.12 -21.14 -0.66
CA GLU A 254 -13.38 -21.67 -1.80
C GLU A 254 -12.04 -20.95 -1.92
N HIS A 255 -11.05 -21.60 -2.48
CA HIS A 255 -9.82 -20.99 -2.98
C HIS A 255 -9.30 -21.70 -4.23
N GLY A 256 -8.43 -21.04 -4.97
CA GLY A 256 -7.91 -21.60 -6.20
C GLY A 256 -7.07 -20.65 -7.01
N LEU A 257 -6.97 -20.95 -8.29
CA LEU A 257 -6.20 -20.20 -9.28
C LEU A 257 -7.13 -19.57 -10.31
N ALA A 258 -6.87 -18.33 -10.64
CA ALA A 258 -7.58 -17.55 -11.67
C ALA A 258 -6.59 -17.00 -12.69
N GLU A 259 -7.05 -16.86 -13.92
CA GLU A 259 -6.31 -16.30 -15.04
C GLU A 259 -7.05 -15.11 -15.61
N TYR A 260 -6.32 -14.06 -15.97
CA TYR A 260 -6.90 -12.89 -16.61
C TYR A 260 -7.25 -13.18 -18.07
N ASP A 261 -8.50 -13.00 -18.41
CA ASP A 261 -9.00 -13.07 -19.78
C ASP A 261 -9.04 -11.65 -20.38
N GLU A 262 -8.18 -11.41 -21.37
CA GLU A 262 -8.05 -10.10 -21.98
C GLU A 262 -9.30 -9.66 -22.78
N SER A 263 -10.03 -10.65 -23.33
CA SER A 263 -11.25 -10.34 -24.11
C SER A 263 -12.39 -9.86 -23.20
N GLU A 264 -12.45 -10.37 -21.98
CA GLU A 264 -13.45 -10.01 -20.98
C GLU A 264 -12.96 -8.86 -20.07
N GLY A 265 -11.66 -8.59 -20.03
CA GLY A 265 -11.05 -7.64 -19.11
C GLY A 265 -11.22 -8.04 -17.64
N ARG A 266 -11.30 -9.33 -17.33
CA ARG A 266 -11.60 -9.92 -16.02
C ARG A 266 -10.81 -11.21 -15.82
N PHE A 267 -10.66 -11.62 -14.56
CA PHE A 267 -10.17 -12.96 -14.24
C PHE A 267 -11.29 -13.99 -14.39
N ARG A 268 -10.92 -15.19 -14.78
CA ARG A 268 -11.75 -16.39 -14.76
C ARG A 268 -11.11 -17.47 -13.88
N ARG A 269 -11.92 -18.27 -13.20
CA ARG A 269 -11.42 -19.43 -12.44
C ARG A 269 -10.84 -20.47 -13.41
N ILE A 270 -9.62 -20.95 -13.15
CA ILE A 270 -9.02 -22.04 -13.89
C ILE A 270 -8.83 -23.29 -13.04
N ALA A 271 -8.73 -23.15 -11.70
CA ALA A 271 -8.70 -24.27 -10.77
C ALA A 271 -9.36 -23.90 -9.44
N VAL A 272 -10.07 -24.87 -8.85
CA VAL A 272 -10.54 -24.85 -7.46
C VAL A 272 -9.68 -25.85 -6.69
N LEU A 273 -9.10 -25.42 -5.57
CA LEU A 273 -8.19 -26.23 -4.77
C LEU A 273 -8.88 -26.71 -3.49
N GLY A 274 -8.50 -27.91 -3.01
CA GLY A 274 -8.92 -28.42 -1.71
C GLY A 274 -8.14 -27.77 -0.56
N ASP A 275 -8.66 -27.87 0.66
CA ASP A 275 -8.03 -27.29 1.86
C ASP A 275 -6.63 -27.89 2.16
N GLU A 276 -6.34 -29.09 1.67
CA GLU A 276 -5.03 -29.74 1.77
C GLU A 276 -3.92 -28.97 1.02
N PHE A 277 -4.29 -28.11 0.07
CA PHE A 277 -3.36 -27.29 -0.71
C PHE A 277 -3.22 -25.85 -0.15
N GLU A 278 -3.51 -25.63 1.13
CA GLU A 278 -3.50 -24.29 1.74
C GLU A 278 -2.16 -23.57 1.58
N TRP A 279 -1.03 -24.26 1.77
CA TRP A 279 0.28 -23.62 1.67
C TRP A 279 0.76 -23.45 0.21
N GLN A 280 0.22 -24.20 -0.75
CA GLN A 280 0.41 -24.01 -2.19
C GLN A 280 -0.50 -22.92 -2.77
N HIS A 281 -1.24 -22.24 -1.91
CA HIS A 281 -2.07 -21.11 -2.25
C HIS A 281 -1.58 -19.83 -1.55
N PRO A 282 -0.33 -19.37 -1.89
CA PRO A 282 0.29 -18.27 -1.19
C PRO A 282 -0.48 -16.98 -1.42
N ARG A 283 -0.73 -16.29 -0.34
CA ARG A 283 -1.27 -14.94 -0.35
C ARG A 283 -0.08 -14.00 -0.33
N HIS A 284 -0.15 -12.83 -0.89
CA HIS A 284 0.89 -11.80 -0.89
C HIS A 284 1.69 -11.70 -2.19
N ASN A 285 2.78 -10.94 -2.15
CA ASN A 285 3.51 -10.53 -3.33
C ASN A 285 4.35 -11.68 -3.92
N ALA A 286 4.21 -11.90 -5.21
CA ALA A 286 5.06 -12.80 -5.96
C ALA A 286 6.32 -12.07 -6.43
N VAL A 287 7.47 -12.72 -6.32
CA VAL A 287 8.77 -12.19 -6.73
C VAL A 287 9.48 -13.21 -7.61
N ARG A 288 9.82 -12.81 -8.84
CA ARG A 288 10.63 -13.63 -9.74
C ARG A 288 12.11 -13.57 -9.33
N VAL A 289 12.73 -14.74 -9.25
CA VAL A 289 14.14 -14.91 -8.91
C VAL A 289 14.80 -15.77 -9.99
N GLU A 290 15.82 -15.24 -10.62
CA GLU A 290 16.65 -15.97 -11.59
C GLU A 290 17.39 -17.10 -10.88
N GLY A 291 17.37 -18.30 -11.44
CA GLY A 291 18.04 -19.48 -10.93
C GLY A 291 18.87 -20.20 -12.00
N ALA A 292 19.89 -20.92 -11.59
CA ALA A 292 20.77 -21.64 -12.50
C ALA A 292 20.02 -22.74 -13.32
N ASP A 293 18.93 -23.25 -12.79
CA ASP A 293 18.05 -24.27 -13.39
C ASP A 293 16.72 -23.69 -13.93
N GLY A 294 16.69 -22.39 -14.21
CA GLY A 294 15.53 -21.61 -14.63
C GLY A 294 14.93 -20.79 -13.48
N ASP A 295 14.08 -19.84 -13.84
CA ASP A 295 13.49 -18.89 -12.92
C ASP A 295 12.50 -19.54 -11.96
N TRP A 296 12.39 -18.93 -10.79
CA TRP A 296 11.44 -19.28 -9.75
C TRP A 296 10.55 -18.09 -9.39
N ILE A 297 9.31 -18.35 -9.04
CA ILE A 297 8.44 -17.42 -8.33
C ILE A 297 8.47 -17.76 -6.85
N TYR A 298 8.90 -16.80 -6.04
CA TYR A 298 8.82 -16.84 -4.58
C TYR A 298 7.64 -16.01 -4.10
N PHE A 299 7.00 -16.42 -3.02
CA PHE A 299 5.87 -15.71 -2.44
C PHE A 299 6.26 -15.17 -1.06
N SER A 300 6.17 -13.84 -0.91
CA SER A 300 6.58 -13.11 0.28
C SER A 300 5.41 -12.84 1.22
N ALA A 301 5.49 -13.39 2.46
CA ALA A 301 4.43 -13.28 3.48
C ALA A 301 4.94 -13.04 4.94
N PRO A 302 5.79 -12.07 5.27
CA PRO A 302 6.77 -11.34 4.46
C PRO A 302 7.97 -12.21 4.05
N PHE A 303 8.20 -13.33 4.74
CA PHE A 303 9.30 -14.25 4.47
C PHE A 303 8.97 -15.14 3.26
N CYS A 304 9.93 -15.31 2.37
CA CYS A 304 9.77 -16.08 1.14
C CYS A 304 10.03 -17.58 1.38
N GLN A 305 9.00 -18.31 1.80
CA GLN A 305 9.11 -19.71 2.22
C GLN A 305 8.33 -20.67 1.33
N THR A 306 7.69 -20.18 0.29
CA THR A 306 7.04 -20.98 -0.74
C THR A 306 7.53 -20.50 -2.10
N ARG A 307 7.82 -21.43 -3.00
CA ARG A 307 8.22 -21.13 -4.38
C ARG A 307 7.68 -22.14 -5.37
N VAL A 308 7.64 -21.76 -6.64
CA VAL A 308 7.29 -22.61 -7.78
C VAL A 308 8.12 -22.18 -9.00
N LYS A 309 8.38 -23.08 -9.96
CA LYS A 309 9.01 -22.70 -11.22
C LYS A 309 8.18 -21.66 -11.96
N ALA A 310 8.87 -20.69 -12.58
CA ALA A 310 8.24 -19.54 -13.23
C ALA A 310 7.75 -19.87 -14.64
N ASP A 311 6.95 -20.94 -14.76
CA ASP A 311 6.30 -21.35 -16.00
C ASP A 311 4.81 -21.67 -15.77
N TYR A 312 4.02 -21.60 -16.82
CA TYR A 312 2.57 -21.71 -16.77
C TYR A 312 2.08 -23.06 -16.23
N ASP A 313 2.70 -24.16 -16.64
CA ASP A 313 2.31 -25.51 -16.23
C ASP A 313 2.63 -25.76 -14.74
N SER A 314 3.80 -25.31 -14.29
CA SER A 314 4.24 -25.47 -12.90
C SER A 314 3.35 -24.70 -11.94
N VAL A 315 2.94 -23.47 -12.28
CA VAL A 315 2.07 -22.64 -11.42
C VAL A 315 0.70 -23.26 -11.23
N GLN A 316 0.18 -23.97 -12.22
CA GLN A 316 -1.11 -24.68 -12.14
C GLN A 316 -1.02 -26.02 -11.40
N ASN A 317 0.18 -26.58 -11.24
CA ASN A 317 0.40 -27.87 -10.63
C ASN A 317 0.77 -27.74 -9.15
N THR A 318 -0.18 -27.99 -8.24
CA THR A 318 0.06 -27.93 -6.79
C THR A 318 1.26 -28.78 -6.34
N SER A 319 1.54 -29.91 -7.00
CA SER A 319 2.68 -30.78 -6.69
C SER A 319 4.04 -30.21 -7.13
N ALA A 320 4.06 -29.12 -7.91
CA ALA A 320 5.28 -28.43 -8.31
C ALA A 320 5.77 -27.42 -7.26
N TYR A 321 4.88 -26.99 -6.36
CA TYR A 321 5.24 -26.03 -5.31
C TYR A 321 6.18 -26.66 -4.29
N GLU A 322 7.13 -25.85 -3.84
CA GLU A 322 8.08 -26.19 -2.80
C GLU A 322 7.95 -25.26 -1.61
N SER A 323 8.07 -25.82 -0.42
CA SER A 323 8.14 -25.09 0.84
C SER A 323 9.53 -25.18 1.46
N LEU A 324 9.96 -24.13 2.12
CA LEU A 324 11.16 -24.11 2.94
C LEU A 324 10.82 -24.51 4.36
N ALA A 325 11.18 -25.74 4.74
CA ALA A 325 10.86 -26.29 6.03
C ALA A 325 12.10 -26.75 6.78
N TRP A 326 12.07 -26.59 8.12
CA TRP A 326 13.11 -27.12 9.01
C TRP A 326 13.07 -28.65 9.05
N SER A 327 14.20 -29.28 8.78
CA SER A 327 14.38 -30.72 8.93
C SER A 327 15.15 -31.05 10.21
N PRO A 328 14.48 -31.57 11.26
CA PRO A 328 15.18 -32.00 12.47
C PRO A 328 16.19 -33.12 12.23
N GLU A 329 15.95 -33.98 11.23
CA GLU A 329 16.82 -35.09 10.86
C GLU A 329 18.16 -34.59 10.29
N HIS A 330 18.10 -33.54 9.43
CA HIS A 330 19.29 -32.98 8.78
C HIS A 330 19.89 -31.80 9.56
N GLY A 331 19.14 -31.21 10.51
CA GLY A 331 19.56 -30.04 11.26
C GLY A 331 19.69 -28.76 10.40
N GLU A 332 18.91 -28.67 9.31
CA GLU A 332 18.93 -27.55 8.37
C GLU A 332 17.56 -27.31 7.72
N TYR A 333 17.40 -26.16 7.05
CA TYR A 333 16.25 -25.86 6.22
C TYR A 333 16.40 -26.51 4.84
N LEU A 334 15.37 -27.17 4.37
CA LEU A 334 15.33 -27.84 3.05
C LEU A 334 14.11 -27.38 2.25
N TRP A 335 14.32 -27.17 0.96
CA TRP A 335 13.23 -27.07 0.01
C TRP A 335 12.64 -28.46 -0.25
N GLN A 336 11.34 -28.60 -0.09
CA GLN A 336 10.64 -29.87 -0.22
C GLN A 336 9.16 -29.68 -0.60
N LYS A 337 8.48 -30.75 -1.04
CA LYS A 337 7.12 -30.68 -1.61
C LYS A 337 6.03 -31.25 -0.71
N ALA A 338 6.40 -31.97 0.35
CA ALA A 338 5.44 -32.78 1.11
C ALA A 338 4.91 -32.11 2.39
N LEU A 339 5.57 -31.09 2.89
CA LEU A 339 5.24 -30.44 4.17
C LEU A 339 4.99 -28.94 3.99
N PRO A 340 4.18 -28.30 4.84
CA PRO A 340 4.04 -26.85 4.84
C PRO A 340 5.36 -26.16 5.26
N PRO A 341 5.55 -24.86 4.92
CA PRO A 341 6.72 -24.10 5.32
C PRO A 341 6.79 -23.93 6.84
N THR A 342 8.00 -23.85 7.36
CA THR A 342 8.22 -23.43 8.76
C THR A 342 8.04 -21.92 8.87
N MET A 343 7.04 -21.47 9.61
CA MET A 343 6.72 -20.06 9.78
C MET A 343 7.50 -19.45 10.96
N GLN A 344 7.57 -18.12 11.08
CA GLN A 344 8.28 -17.42 12.15
C GLN A 344 7.86 -17.92 13.57
N LYS A 345 6.56 -18.14 13.78
CA LYS A 345 6.01 -18.66 15.07
C LYS A 345 6.44 -20.10 15.34
N ASP A 346 6.51 -20.94 14.28
CA ASP A 346 6.97 -22.33 14.40
C ASP A 346 8.46 -22.38 14.73
N GLU A 347 9.27 -21.55 14.08
CA GLU A 347 10.70 -21.42 14.36
C GLU A 347 10.94 -21.02 15.82
N ALA A 348 10.22 -20.01 16.32
CA ALA A 348 10.32 -19.60 17.73
C ALA A 348 9.96 -20.74 18.69
N LYS A 349 8.94 -21.53 18.38
CA LYS A 349 8.54 -22.71 19.14
C LYS A 349 9.61 -23.81 19.11
N LEU A 350 10.16 -24.12 17.94
CA LEU A 350 11.22 -25.13 17.79
C LEU A 350 12.48 -24.76 18.61
N ILE A 351 12.82 -23.46 18.63
CA ILE A 351 13.95 -22.99 19.46
C ILE A 351 13.64 -23.14 20.96
N ALA A 352 12.45 -22.74 21.40
CA ALA A 352 12.03 -22.84 22.80
C ALA A 352 11.99 -24.30 23.30
N GLU A 353 11.66 -25.24 22.40
CA GLU A 353 11.65 -26.69 22.65
C GLU A 353 13.04 -27.37 22.50
N ASN A 354 14.10 -26.61 22.22
CA ASN A 354 15.46 -27.10 21.90
C ASN A 354 15.50 -28.09 20.70
N LYS A 355 14.56 -27.96 19.76
CA LYS A 355 14.50 -28.74 18.50
C LYS A 355 15.18 -28.06 17.32
N MET A 356 15.55 -26.80 17.50
CA MET A 356 16.30 -25.99 16.52
C MET A 356 17.36 -25.17 17.25
N PRO A 357 18.63 -25.26 16.84
CA PRO A 357 19.66 -24.35 17.33
C PRO A 357 19.38 -22.90 16.92
N LYS A 358 19.54 -21.94 17.82
CA LYS A 358 19.21 -20.51 17.56
C LYS A 358 20.01 -19.90 16.40
N ASP A 359 21.23 -20.33 16.19
CA ASP A 359 22.10 -19.88 15.07
C ASP A 359 21.62 -20.37 13.71
N LYS A 360 20.80 -21.44 13.68
CA LYS A 360 20.16 -21.95 12.46
C LYS A 360 18.84 -21.24 12.09
N ALA A 361 18.31 -20.45 13.00
CA ALA A 361 17.09 -19.69 12.76
C ALA A 361 17.25 -18.71 11.60
N ARG A 362 16.20 -18.53 10.81
CA ARG A 362 16.17 -17.63 9.64
C ARG A 362 15.27 -16.42 9.82
N MET A 363 14.30 -16.47 10.74
CA MET A 363 13.24 -15.47 10.90
C MET A 363 13.16 -14.88 12.30
N GLN A 364 14.17 -15.10 13.16
CA GLN A 364 14.23 -14.48 14.49
C GLN A 364 14.75 -13.04 14.36
N VAL A 365 13.81 -12.14 14.06
CA VAL A 365 14.09 -10.72 13.81
C VAL A 365 14.13 -9.97 15.15
N VAL A 366 15.09 -9.06 15.28
CA VAL A 366 15.17 -8.11 16.39
C VAL A 366 15.30 -6.68 15.86
N ASP A 367 14.77 -5.74 16.62
CA ASP A 367 15.07 -4.32 16.41
C ASP A 367 16.57 -4.07 16.58
N ALA A 368 17.22 -3.57 15.55
CA ALA A 368 18.66 -3.37 15.51
C ALA A 368 19.20 -2.38 16.57
N HIS A 369 18.35 -1.49 17.10
CA HIS A 369 18.70 -0.49 18.11
C HIS A 369 18.42 -0.95 19.55
N THR A 370 17.33 -1.68 19.75
CA THR A 370 16.89 -2.06 21.11
C THR A 370 17.13 -3.53 21.47
N GLY A 371 17.38 -4.38 20.45
CA GLY A 371 17.48 -5.83 20.62
C GLY A 371 16.16 -6.53 20.93
N LYS A 372 15.02 -5.81 20.96
CA LYS A 372 13.71 -6.41 21.21
C LYS A 372 13.27 -7.26 20.01
N PRO A 373 12.62 -8.42 20.23
CA PRO A 373 12.04 -9.22 19.15
C PRO A 373 10.99 -8.44 18.35
N VAL A 374 10.97 -8.67 17.03
CA VAL A 374 9.99 -8.10 16.10
C VAL A 374 9.24 -9.23 15.39
N SER A 375 7.93 -9.33 15.65
CA SER A 375 7.06 -10.25 14.91
C SER A 375 6.54 -9.55 13.68
N LEU A 376 6.84 -10.08 12.50
CA LEU A 376 6.41 -9.49 11.24
C LEU A 376 5.11 -10.14 10.75
N HIS A 377 4.18 -9.33 10.22
CA HIS A 377 2.87 -9.76 9.74
C HIS A 377 2.83 -9.93 8.23
N ALA A 378 3.11 -8.86 7.49
CA ALA A 378 3.05 -8.81 6.03
C ALA A 378 4.12 -7.88 5.47
N GLY A 379 4.47 -8.07 4.21
CA GLY A 379 5.48 -7.26 3.54
C GLY A 379 5.90 -7.84 2.20
N SER A 380 6.96 -7.30 1.64
CA SER A 380 7.56 -7.77 0.39
C SER A 380 9.08 -7.74 0.47
N ALA A 381 9.74 -8.63 -0.26
CA ALA A 381 11.19 -8.69 -0.37
C ALA A 381 11.62 -8.63 -1.83
N HIS A 382 12.59 -7.76 -2.16
CA HIS A 382 13.12 -7.60 -3.52
C HIS A 382 14.64 -7.50 -3.50
N TRP A 383 15.28 -7.96 -4.57
CA TRP A 383 16.70 -7.72 -4.77
C TRP A 383 16.94 -6.23 -5.01
N ASN A 384 17.86 -5.66 -4.25
CA ASN A 384 18.26 -4.27 -4.41
C ASN A 384 19.69 -4.18 -4.95
N LYS A 385 19.84 -3.60 -6.12
CA LYS A 385 21.11 -3.50 -6.83
C LYS A 385 22.11 -2.60 -6.11
N HIS A 386 21.67 -1.48 -5.56
CA HIS A 386 22.52 -0.54 -4.82
C HIS A 386 23.10 -1.16 -3.56
N ARG A 387 22.31 -1.99 -2.86
CA ARG A 387 22.74 -2.69 -1.65
C ARG A 387 23.50 -3.98 -1.95
N GLY A 388 23.31 -4.57 -3.16
CA GLY A 388 23.77 -5.92 -3.49
C GLY A 388 23.20 -6.98 -2.54
N ARG A 389 21.93 -6.79 -2.11
CA ARG A 389 21.23 -7.60 -1.10
C ARG A 389 19.74 -7.65 -1.37
N TRP A 390 19.09 -8.60 -0.75
CA TRP A 390 17.64 -8.62 -0.63
C TRP A 390 17.21 -7.62 0.43
N VAL A 391 16.23 -6.78 0.09
CA VAL A 391 15.63 -5.77 0.96
C VAL A 391 14.18 -6.16 1.22
N MET A 392 13.79 -6.16 2.49
CA MET A 392 12.41 -6.41 2.91
C MET A 392 11.82 -5.16 3.55
N ILE A 393 10.60 -4.82 3.14
CA ILE A 393 9.74 -3.83 3.81
C ILE A 393 8.56 -4.61 4.40
N ALA A 394 8.38 -4.54 5.72
CA ALA A 394 7.35 -5.33 6.39
C ALA A 394 6.72 -4.56 7.56
N VAL A 395 5.45 -4.86 7.87
CA VAL A 395 4.74 -4.33 9.03
C VAL A 395 4.86 -5.28 10.22
N GLN A 396 5.00 -4.71 11.42
CA GLN A 396 5.02 -5.46 12.67
C GLN A 396 3.59 -5.82 13.11
N GLU A 397 3.40 -7.05 13.58
CA GLU A 397 2.24 -7.48 14.37
C GLU A 397 2.44 -7.09 15.84
N SER A 398 1.40 -6.54 16.46
CA SER A 398 1.43 -6.13 17.89
C SER A 398 2.50 -5.07 18.22
N GLY A 399 2.63 -4.05 17.38
CA GLY A 399 3.51 -2.91 17.60
C GLY A 399 3.09 -2.07 18.82
N GLU A 400 4.04 -1.32 19.41
CA GLU A 400 3.77 -0.49 20.61
C GLU A 400 2.84 0.70 20.30
N ALA A 401 3.03 1.35 19.15
CA ALA A 401 2.25 2.53 18.76
C ALA A 401 0.87 2.17 18.20
N SER A 402 0.78 1.01 17.53
CA SER A 402 -0.44 0.46 16.95
C SER A 402 -0.22 -1.02 16.64
N TYR A 403 -1.30 -1.80 16.58
CA TYR A 403 -1.24 -3.24 16.31
C TYR A 403 -0.54 -3.56 14.97
N LEU A 404 -0.82 -2.81 13.91
CA LEU A 404 -0.21 -2.92 12.57
C LEU A 404 0.30 -1.57 12.05
N GLY A 405 0.89 -0.73 12.90
CA GLY A 405 1.28 0.64 12.50
C GLY A 405 2.77 0.85 12.25
N GLU A 406 3.63 -0.10 12.60
CA GLU A 406 5.08 0.07 12.55
C GLU A 406 5.69 -0.68 11.39
N VAL A 407 6.40 0.05 10.52
CA VAL A 407 7.02 -0.48 9.30
C VAL A 407 8.53 -0.59 9.49
N TRP A 408 9.07 -1.72 9.07
CA TRP A 408 10.44 -2.12 9.28
C TRP A 408 11.15 -2.40 7.95
N TYR A 409 12.44 -2.06 7.93
CA TYR A 409 13.40 -2.33 6.89
C TYR A 409 14.39 -3.41 7.34
N LEU A 410 14.64 -4.41 6.50
CA LEU A 410 15.59 -5.49 6.75
C LEU A 410 16.43 -5.75 5.50
N GLU A 411 17.64 -6.31 5.70
CA GLU A 411 18.50 -6.81 4.62
C GLU A 411 18.91 -8.27 4.86
N ALA A 412 19.05 -9.03 3.75
CA ALA A 412 19.61 -10.37 3.77
C ALA A 412 20.45 -10.66 2.52
N LYS A 413 21.39 -11.61 2.61
CA LYS A 413 22.20 -12.05 1.46
C LYS A 413 21.43 -12.96 0.50
N GLN A 414 20.42 -13.68 1.00
CA GLN A 414 19.56 -14.59 0.27
C GLN A 414 18.10 -14.24 0.55
N ILE A 415 17.22 -14.51 -0.40
CA ILE A 415 15.78 -14.24 -0.26
C ILE A 415 15.14 -15.03 0.89
N GLU A 416 15.67 -16.22 1.15
CA GLU A 416 15.26 -17.08 2.26
C GLU A 416 15.81 -16.62 3.62
N GLY A 417 16.61 -15.57 3.64
CA GLY A 417 17.28 -15.09 4.85
C GLY A 417 18.67 -15.72 5.08
N PRO A 418 19.18 -15.70 6.31
CA PRO A 418 18.50 -15.28 7.54
C PRO A 418 18.17 -13.78 7.56
N TRP A 419 16.96 -13.45 8.06
CA TRP A 419 16.50 -12.10 8.33
C TRP A 419 16.61 -11.87 9.84
N ARG A 420 17.53 -11.03 10.30
CA ARG A 420 17.89 -10.94 11.71
C ARG A 420 17.67 -9.58 12.35
N LYS A 421 18.10 -8.51 11.68
CA LYS A 421 18.08 -7.15 12.20
C LYS A 421 17.12 -6.29 11.41
N ALA A 422 16.24 -5.59 12.10
CA ALA A 422 15.28 -4.68 11.50
C ALA A 422 15.48 -3.25 12.00
N VAL A 423 15.30 -2.27 11.13
CA VAL A 423 15.27 -0.85 11.48
C VAL A 423 13.88 -0.32 11.23
N LYS A 424 13.26 0.31 12.24
CA LYS A 424 11.95 0.94 12.10
C LYS A 424 12.06 2.18 11.23
N ILE A 425 11.36 2.18 10.10
CA ILE A 425 11.41 3.26 9.11
C ILE A 425 10.21 4.19 9.15
N ALA A 426 9.05 3.68 9.61
CA ALA A 426 7.85 4.49 9.78
C ALA A 426 7.02 3.99 10.96
N THR A 427 6.27 4.91 11.58
CA THR A 427 5.29 4.61 12.65
C THR A 427 4.01 5.38 12.41
N HIS A 428 2.88 4.74 12.71
CA HIS A 428 1.53 5.28 12.58
C HIS A 428 0.79 5.13 13.91
N PRO A 429 1.05 6.02 14.90
CA PRO A 429 0.43 5.90 16.21
C PRO A 429 -1.10 5.87 16.13
N LYS A 430 -1.71 4.87 16.76
CA LYS A 430 -3.16 4.64 16.78
C LYS A 430 -3.79 4.39 15.39
N TYR A 431 -3.01 4.01 14.39
CA TYR A 431 -3.47 3.67 13.05
C TYR A 431 -2.76 2.43 12.53
N SER A 432 -3.41 1.70 11.64
CA SER A 432 -2.80 0.62 10.88
C SER A 432 -2.13 1.16 9.61
N PHE A 433 -1.07 0.49 9.22
CA PHE A 433 -0.43 0.61 7.90
C PHE A 433 -0.14 -0.80 7.40
N TYR A 434 -1.19 -1.54 7.08
CA TYR A 434 -1.06 -2.97 6.80
C TYR A 434 -0.77 -3.25 5.33
N ASN A 435 -0.28 -4.47 5.07
CA ASN A 435 0.12 -4.99 3.78
C ASN A 435 1.07 -4.06 3.00
N PRO A 436 2.18 -3.59 3.61
CA PRO A 436 3.14 -2.78 2.89
C PRO A 436 3.78 -3.58 1.76
N SER A 437 3.97 -2.91 0.62
CA SER A 437 4.58 -3.51 -0.57
C SER A 437 5.60 -2.54 -1.19
N HIS A 438 6.84 -3.00 -1.33
CA HIS A 438 7.90 -2.32 -2.06
C HIS A 438 7.66 -2.51 -3.55
N GLN A 439 7.72 -1.43 -4.31
CA GLN A 439 7.50 -1.42 -5.76
C GLN A 439 8.83 -1.23 -6.49
N ALA A 440 9.61 -2.30 -6.59
CA ALA A 440 10.99 -2.26 -7.09
C ALA A 440 11.13 -1.67 -8.51
N PHE A 441 10.08 -1.70 -9.32
CA PHE A 441 10.08 -1.08 -10.65
C PHE A 441 9.95 0.47 -10.61
N PHE A 442 9.68 1.06 -9.45
CA PHE A 442 9.76 2.50 -9.23
C PHE A 442 11.10 2.96 -8.65
N ASP A 443 11.98 2.02 -8.28
CA ASP A 443 13.26 2.35 -7.69
C ASP A 443 14.07 3.30 -8.59
N GLN A 444 14.69 4.29 -7.97
CA GLN A 444 15.50 5.31 -8.65
C GLN A 444 16.97 5.19 -8.23
N LEU A 445 17.86 5.80 -9.01
CA LEU A 445 19.31 5.83 -8.74
C LEU A 445 19.89 4.42 -8.51
N ASP A 446 19.58 3.47 -9.42
CA ASP A 446 20.00 2.07 -9.33
C ASP A 446 19.57 1.34 -8.05
N GLY A 447 18.42 1.74 -7.48
CA GLY A 447 17.88 1.15 -6.26
C GLY A 447 18.34 1.83 -4.97
N ARG A 448 19.04 2.96 -5.03
CA ARG A 448 19.35 3.78 -3.85
C ARG A 448 18.08 4.35 -3.22
N VAL A 449 17.17 4.85 -4.04
CA VAL A 449 15.88 5.38 -3.59
C VAL A 449 14.80 4.37 -3.93
N ILE A 450 14.14 3.85 -2.91
CA ILE A 450 13.07 2.86 -3.06
C ILE A 450 11.70 3.45 -2.68
N PHE A 451 10.64 2.89 -3.27
CA PHE A 451 9.26 3.30 -3.03
C PHE A 451 8.43 2.14 -2.50
N PHE A 452 7.69 2.39 -1.45
CA PHE A 452 6.75 1.41 -0.91
C PHE A 452 5.41 2.07 -0.56
N GLN A 453 4.36 1.28 -0.57
CA GLN A 453 3.02 1.72 -0.21
C GLN A 453 2.37 0.73 0.75
N GLY A 454 1.33 1.16 1.45
CA GLY A 454 0.54 0.33 2.33
C GLY A 454 -0.78 1.00 2.68
N THR A 455 -1.69 0.22 3.24
CA THR A 455 -3.03 0.66 3.58
C THR A 455 -3.05 1.38 4.92
N TYR A 456 -3.32 2.68 4.89
CA TYR A 456 -3.56 3.49 6.09
C TYR A 456 -5.04 3.42 6.47
N ALA A 457 -5.34 2.88 7.64
CA ALA A 457 -6.70 2.67 8.10
C ALA A 457 -6.83 2.68 9.62
N GLU A 458 -8.01 3.05 10.14
CA GLU A 458 -8.36 2.85 11.55
C GLU A 458 -8.57 1.36 11.87
N THR A 459 -8.95 0.56 10.88
CA THR A 459 -9.17 -0.88 11.00
C THR A 459 -7.96 -1.57 11.65
N PHE A 460 -8.20 -2.46 12.60
CA PHE A 460 -7.20 -3.16 13.42
C PHE A 460 -6.35 -2.25 14.36
N SER A 461 -6.64 -0.96 14.43
CA SER A 461 -5.85 -0.03 15.25
C SER A 461 -6.39 0.15 16.68
N GLY A 462 -7.64 -0.19 16.90
CA GLY A 462 -8.37 0.12 18.13
C GLY A 462 -8.75 1.60 18.27
N ASN A 463 -8.54 2.42 17.23
CA ASN A 463 -8.92 3.83 17.19
C ASN A 463 -10.28 3.98 16.49
N PRO A 464 -11.31 4.53 17.17
CA PRO A 464 -12.64 4.67 16.58
C PRO A 464 -12.79 5.91 15.68
N VAL A 465 -11.72 6.68 15.45
CA VAL A 465 -11.78 7.96 14.73
C VAL A 465 -11.03 7.86 13.41
N ALA A 466 -11.79 7.81 12.32
CA ALA A 466 -11.25 7.84 10.98
C ALA A 466 -10.63 9.21 10.64
N THR A 467 -9.48 9.22 9.99
CA THR A 467 -8.90 10.44 9.45
C THR A 467 -9.61 10.81 8.14
N PRO A 468 -10.22 12.00 8.05
CA PRO A 468 -10.96 12.39 6.84
C PRO A 468 -10.12 12.24 5.57
N ARG A 469 -10.67 11.61 4.54
CA ARG A 469 -10.09 11.32 3.22
C ARG A 469 -8.90 10.36 3.21
N TYR A 470 -8.27 10.07 4.34
CA TYR A 470 -7.08 9.22 4.41
C TYR A 470 -7.39 7.81 4.90
N ASP A 471 -8.43 7.67 5.72
CA ASP A 471 -8.82 6.34 6.18
C ASP A 471 -9.12 5.40 5.03
N TYR A 472 -8.63 4.14 5.14
CA TYR A 472 -8.78 3.08 4.14
C TYR A 472 -8.17 3.42 2.76
N ASN A 473 -7.00 4.05 2.75
CA ASN A 473 -6.33 4.47 1.51
C ASN A 473 -4.86 4.04 1.46
N GLN A 474 -4.34 3.89 0.24
CA GLN A 474 -2.93 3.63 0.00
C GLN A 474 -2.11 4.91 0.17
N LEU A 475 -1.05 4.84 0.96
CA LEU A 475 -0.08 5.92 1.09
C LEU A 475 1.26 5.49 0.52
N MET A 476 1.88 6.35 -0.28
CA MET A 476 3.22 6.17 -0.83
C MET A 476 4.28 6.77 0.09
N TYR A 477 5.35 6.03 0.28
CA TYR A 477 6.57 6.44 0.95
C TYR A 477 7.77 6.23 0.05
N ARG A 478 8.82 7.06 0.25
CA ARG A 478 10.15 6.77 -0.27
C ARG A 478 11.16 6.57 0.87
N LEU A 479 12.21 5.82 0.57
CA LEU A 479 13.31 5.57 1.49
C LEU A 479 14.63 5.70 0.72
N ASP A 480 15.51 6.62 1.15
CA ASP A 480 16.88 6.67 0.66
C ASP A 480 17.71 5.64 1.44
N LEU A 481 18.24 4.66 0.74
CA LEU A 481 19.03 3.59 1.37
C LEU A 481 20.42 4.04 1.86
N ASP A 482 20.89 5.24 1.49
CA ASP A 482 22.09 5.83 2.05
C ASP A 482 21.88 6.48 3.42
N GLU A 483 20.63 6.52 3.92
CA GLU A 483 20.33 6.98 5.27
C GLU A 483 21.14 6.19 6.32
N GLU A 484 21.94 6.90 7.11
CA GLU A 484 22.89 6.31 8.06
C GLU A 484 22.23 5.37 9.07
N ARG A 485 21.02 5.71 9.53
CA ARG A 485 20.27 4.92 10.51
C ARG A 485 19.94 3.50 10.01
N LEU A 486 19.91 3.28 8.69
CA LEU A 486 19.67 1.96 8.10
C LEU A 486 20.86 1.02 8.21
N ARG A 487 22.07 1.53 8.46
CA ARG A 487 23.27 0.68 8.58
C ARG A 487 23.17 -0.39 9.66
N ALA A 488 22.36 -0.13 10.69
CA ALA A 488 22.11 -1.09 11.76
C ALA A 488 21.38 -2.38 11.29
N ALA A 489 20.69 -2.36 10.16
CA ALA A 489 20.05 -3.54 9.57
C ALA A 489 21.06 -4.49 8.89
N ARG A 490 22.28 -4.03 8.61
CA ARG A 490 23.31 -4.85 7.95
C ARG A 490 23.84 -5.90 8.92
N GLU A 491 23.86 -7.14 8.48
CA GLU A 491 24.73 -8.16 9.09
C GLU A 491 26.14 -8.03 8.50
N GLU A 492 27.14 -8.08 9.33
CA GLU A 492 28.55 -8.18 8.93
C GLU A 492 28.86 -9.58 8.35
#